data_37b0a209811a3d30ae37e94509695bb6
#
_entry.id   37b0a209811a3d30ae37e94509695bb6
#
_cell.length_a   1.000
_cell.length_b   1.000
_cell.length_c   1.000
_cell.angle_alpha   90.00
_cell.angle_beta   90.00
_cell.angle_gamma   90.00
#
_symmetry.space_group_name_H-M   'P 1'
#
loop_
_entity.id
_entity.type
_entity.pdbx_description
1 polymer ?
#
loop_
_entity_poly.entity_id
_entity_poly.type
_entity_poly.pdbx_seq_one_letter_code
_entity_poly.pdbx_strand_id
1 'polypeptide(L)'
;EPDFLLMDEPLGALDALTRESMQTLLLDIWRSRPLGVLLVTHGIEEALLLGTRIVVMAPDPGRIVQVFDPPFSRRYRDGVPLRAIRTDPQFAEARAELGAAILEGEPA
;
A
#
# COMPACT_ATOMS: atom_id res chain seq x y z
N GLU A 1 8.88 -20.98 -12.59
CA GLU A 1 7.74 -20.83 -11.70
C GLU A 1 7.49 -19.40 -11.33
N PRO A 2 6.55 -18.72 -11.94
CA PRO A 2 6.29 -17.34 -11.59
C PRO A 2 5.62 -17.27 -10.23
N ASP A 3 6.24 -16.55 -9.35
CA ASP A 3 5.66 -16.34 -8.03
C ASP A 3 4.92 -15.01 -8.08
N PHE A 4 3.64 -15.09 -8.34
CA PHE A 4 2.80 -13.92 -8.44
C PHE A 4 1.51 -14.14 -7.64
N LEU A 5 1.16 -13.16 -6.84
CA LEU A 5 0.00 -13.25 -5.96
C LEU A 5 -0.92 -12.06 -6.21
N LEU A 6 -2.21 -12.36 -6.41
CA LEU A 6 -3.22 -11.33 -6.56
C LEU A 6 -4.09 -11.32 -5.30
N MET A 7 -4.19 -10.15 -4.66
CA MET A 7 -5.02 -9.99 -3.48
C MET A 7 -5.99 -8.85 -3.69
N ASP A 8 -7.26 -9.11 -3.42
CA ASP A 8 -8.32 -8.12 -3.60
C ASP A 8 -8.95 -7.82 -2.24
N GLU A 9 -8.67 -6.63 -1.71
CA GLU A 9 -9.18 -6.17 -0.43
C GLU A 9 -8.93 -7.17 0.70
N PRO A 10 -7.67 -7.67 0.83
CA PRO A 10 -7.43 -8.78 1.75
C PRO A 10 -7.60 -8.42 3.21
N LEU A 11 -7.48 -7.15 3.56
CA LEU A 11 -7.51 -6.72 4.96
C LEU A 11 -8.71 -5.84 5.30
N GLY A 12 -9.64 -5.68 4.37
CA GLY A 12 -10.71 -4.72 4.51
C GLY A 12 -11.69 -5.02 5.65
N ALA A 13 -11.88 -6.30 5.96
CA ALA A 13 -12.86 -6.70 6.98
C ALA A 13 -12.24 -6.85 8.37
N LEU A 14 -10.95 -6.62 8.51
CA LEU A 14 -10.24 -6.84 9.78
C LEU A 14 -10.28 -5.60 10.66
N ASP A 15 -10.23 -5.82 11.99
CA ASP A 15 -10.09 -4.70 12.93
C ASP A 15 -8.66 -4.14 12.84
N ALA A 16 -8.43 -3.00 13.52
CA ALA A 16 -7.17 -2.29 13.38
C ALA A 16 -5.95 -3.11 13.81
N LEU A 17 -6.05 -3.81 14.93
CA LEU A 17 -4.92 -4.59 15.45
C LEU A 17 -4.60 -5.77 14.55
N THR A 18 -5.64 -6.49 14.14
CA THR A 18 -5.46 -7.64 13.27
C THR A 18 -4.92 -7.20 11.91
N ARG A 19 -5.39 -6.05 11.42
CA ARG A 19 -4.93 -5.51 10.15
C ARG A 19 -3.44 -5.20 10.21
N GLU A 20 -2.97 -4.59 11.31
CA GLU A 20 -1.55 -4.29 11.46
C GLU A 20 -0.71 -5.55 11.50
N SER A 21 -1.19 -6.58 12.21
CA SER A 21 -0.48 -7.85 12.26
C SER A 21 -0.37 -8.49 10.89
N MET A 22 -1.44 -8.44 10.12
CA MET A 22 -1.42 -9.01 8.77
C MET A 22 -0.55 -8.22 7.82
N GLN A 23 -0.52 -6.89 7.97
CA GLN A 23 0.37 -6.07 7.15
C GLN A 23 1.82 -6.45 7.40
N THR A 24 2.19 -6.64 8.66
CA THR A 24 3.53 -7.06 9.02
C THR A 24 3.85 -8.43 8.42
N LEU A 25 2.90 -9.36 8.52
CA LEU A 25 3.08 -10.70 7.97
C LEU A 25 3.33 -10.66 6.46
N LEU A 26 2.53 -9.88 5.75
CA LEU A 26 2.67 -9.77 4.29
C LEU A 26 4.02 -9.17 3.92
N LEU A 27 4.45 -8.14 4.66
CA LEU A 27 5.75 -7.53 4.42
C LEU A 27 6.89 -8.51 4.70
N ASP A 28 6.75 -9.32 5.74
CA ASP A 28 7.77 -10.30 6.08
C ASP A 28 7.87 -11.39 5.02
N ILE A 29 6.74 -11.82 4.47
CA ILE A 29 6.74 -12.80 3.40
C ILE A 29 7.44 -12.23 2.17
N TRP A 30 7.11 -10.98 1.81
CA TRP A 30 7.73 -10.33 0.66
C TRP A 30 9.23 -10.15 0.86
N ARG A 31 9.64 -9.79 2.08
CA ARG A 31 11.05 -9.59 2.40
C ARG A 31 11.84 -10.90 2.32
N SER A 32 11.21 -12.01 2.70
CA SER A 32 11.92 -13.29 2.77
C SER A 32 12.06 -13.96 1.40
N ARG A 33 11.24 -13.60 0.43
CA ARG A 33 11.34 -14.17 -0.92
C ARG A 33 10.81 -13.19 -1.95
N PRO A 34 11.48 -13.08 -3.09
CA PRO A 34 11.00 -12.21 -4.15
C PRO A 34 9.71 -12.75 -4.73
N LEU A 35 8.67 -11.94 -4.65
CA LEU A 35 7.33 -12.33 -5.05
C LEU A 35 6.65 -11.13 -5.69
N GLY A 36 6.07 -11.34 -6.87
CA GLY A 36 5.26 -10.30 -7.49
C GLY A 36 3.89 -10.29 -6.84
N VAL A 37 3.43 -9.13 -6.40
CA VAL A 37 2.13 -8.98 -5.75
C VAL A 37 1.36 -7.84 -6.38
N LEU A 38 0.11 -8.11 -6.73
CA LEU A 38 -0.84 -7.07 -7.10
C LEU A 38 -1.90 -7.01 -6.02
N LEU A 39 -1.99 -5.86 -5.38
CA LEU A 39 -2.90 -5.65 -4.26
C LEU A 39 -3.93 -4.59 -4.62
N VAL A 40 -5.20 -4.94 -4.52
CA VAL A 40 -6.30 -4.00 -4.74
C VAL A 40 -6.84 -3.63 -3.37
N THR A 41 -6.87 -2.35 -3.04
CA THR A 41 -7.30 -1.91 -1.72
C THR A 41 -7.84 -0.48 -1.76
N HIS A 42 -8.70 -0.15 -0.81
CA HIS A 42 -9.16 1.21 -0.57
C HIS A 42 -8.43 1.84 0.62
N GLY A 43 -7.54 1.08 1.27
CA GLY A 43 -6.82 1.56 2.44
C GLY A 43 -5.57 2.33 2.04
N ILE A 44 -5.54 3.62 2.37
CA ILE A 44 -4.41 4.49 2.02
C ILE A 44 -3.12 4.04 2.71
N GLU A 45 -3.16 3.80 4.01
CA GLU A 45 -1.99 3.35 4.74
C GLU A 45 -1.51 1.99 4.28
N GLU A 46 -2.45 1.09 4.01
CA GLU A 46 -2.13 -0.23 3.52
C GLU A 46 -1.37 -0.14 2.20
N ALA A 47 -1.86 0.68 1.28
CA ALA A 47 -1.20 0.86 -0.01
C ALA A 47 0.21 1.41 0.16
N LEU A 48 0.38 2.42 1.04
CA LEU A 48 1.68 3.04 1.26
C LEU A 48 2.68 2.09 1.91
N LEU A 49 2.23 1.29 2.86
CA LEU A 49 3.12 0.38 3.58
C LEU A 49 3.51 -0.83 2.75
N LEU A 50 2.58 -1.36 1.96
CA LEU A 50 2.80 -2.61 1.25
C LEU A 50 3.29 -2.43 -0.17
N GLY A 51 2.95 -1.30 -0.81
CA GLY A 51 3.24 -1.13 -2.22
C GLY A 51 4.62 -0.57 -2.52
N THR A 52 5.21 -1.04 -3.61
CA THR A 52 6.38 -0.39 -4.20
C THR A 52 5.96 0.56 -5.31
N ARG A 53 4.78 0.33 -5.86
CA ARG A 53 4.17 1.22 -6.83
C ARG A 53 2.66 1.24 -6.57
N ILE A 54 2.09 2.43 -6.50
CA ILE A 54 0.66 2.61 -6.29
C ILE A 54 0.06 3.26 -7.51
N VAL A 55 -0.99 2.64 -8.03
CA VAL A 55 -1.74 3.20 -9.16
C VAL A 55 -3.10 3.62 -8.66
N VAL A 56 -3.40 4.91 -8.75
CA VAL A 56 -4.69 5.45 -8.36
C VAL A 56 -5.59 5.47 -9.60
N MET A 57 -6.75 4.85 -9.50
CA MET A 57 -7.65 4.74 -10.64
C MET A 57 -8.99 5.38 -10.35
N ALA A 58 -9.54 6.03 -11.36
CA ALA A 58 -10.90 6.57 -11.31
C ALA A 58 -11.85 5.52 -11.90
N PRO A 59 -13.03 5.34 -11.31
CA PRO A 59 -13.89 4.22 -11.71
C PRO A 59 -14.64 4.40 -13.02
N ASP A 60 -14.92 5.62 -13.47
CA ASP A 60 -15.83 5.79 -14.60
C ASP A 60 -15.42 6.96 -15.49
N PRO A 61 -14.84 6.71 -16.68
CA PRO A 61 -14.38 5.40 -17.15
C PRO A 61 -13.12 5.01 -16.40
N GLY A 62 -12.84 3.73 -16.31
CA GLY A 62 -11.62 3.29 -15.63
C GLY A 62 -10.40 3.95 -16.23
N ARG A 63 -9.71 4.77 -15.46
CA ARG A 63 -8.52 5.47 -15.94
C ARG A 63 -7.55 5.67 -14.79
N ILE A 64 -6.28 5.80 -15.14
CA ILE A 64 -5.24 6.07 -14.17
C ILE A 64 -5.20 7.56 -13.89
N VAL A 65 -5.35 7.93 -12.61
CA VAL A 65 -5.29 9.33 -12.17
C VAL A 65 -3.84 9.72 -11.89
N GLN A 66 -3.12 8.85 -11.16
CA GLN A 66 -1.77 9.16 -10.76
C GLN A 66 -1.05 7.87 -10.35
N VAL A 67 0.27 7.88 -10.46
CA VAL A 67 1.12 6.76 -10.05
C VAL A 67 2.12 7.26 -9.03
N PHE A 68 2.28 6.51 -7.93
CA PHE A 68 3.23 6.82 -6.87
C PHE A 68 4.21 5.67 -6.73
N ASP A 69 5.46 6.00 -6.36
CA ASP A 69 6.48 4.99 -6.05
C ASP A 69 6.96 5.22 -4.62
N PRO A 70 6.19 4.80 -3.60
CA PRO A 70 6.56 5.07 -2.21
C PRO A 70 7.72 4.20 -1.78
N PRO A 71 8.58 4.72 -0.87
CA PRO A 71 9.77 3.96 -0.43
C PRO A 71 9.54 3.11 0.81
N PHE A 72 8.34 3.11 1.39
CA PHE A 72 8.14 2.61 2.75
C PHE A 72 8.30 1.10 2.88
N SER A 73 7.78 0.33 1.92
CA SER A 73 7.94 -1.12 1.98
C SER A 73 9.41 -1.51 1.84
N ARG A 74 10.14 -0.79 1.01
CA ARG A 74 11.57 -1.05 0.84
C ARG A 74 12.36 -0.71 2.09
N ARG A 75 11.97 0.34 2.81
CA ARG A 75 12.59 0.68 4.09
C ARG A 75 12.38 -0.42 5.10
N TYR A 76 11.18 -0.98 5.16
CA TYR A 76 10.92 -2.11 6.04
C TYR A 76 11.80 -3.31 5.66
N ARG A 77 11.88 -3.58 4.38
CA ARG A 77 12.73 -4.67 3.88
C ARG A 77 14.18 -4.48 4.32
N ASP A 78 14.63 -3.22 4.35
CA ASP A 78 16.01 -2.88 4.72
C ASP A 78 16.22 -2.78 6.23
N GLY A 79 15.21 -3.07 7.02
CA GLY A 79 15.34 -3.18 8.47
C GLY A 79 14.76 -2.05 9.30
N VAL A 80 14.12 -1.06 8.67
CA VAL A 80 13.52 0.04 9.42
C VAL A 80 12.18 -0.44 10.04
N PRO A 81 12.00 -0.28 11.37
CA PRO A 81 10.76 -0.74 12.00
C PRO A 81 9.53 0.00 11.47
N LEU A 82 8.40 -0.70 11.40
CA LEU A 82 7.17 -0.08 10.93
C LEU A 82 6.75 1.14 11.76
N ARG A 83 6.99 1.09 13.07
CA ARG A 83 6.68 2.23 13.92
C ARG A 83 7.43 3.49 13.44
N ALA A 84 8.72 3.35 13.14
CA ALA A 84 9.51 4.48 12.66
C ALA A 84 9.01 4.98 11.32
N ILE A 85 8.59 4.06 10.45
CA ILE A 85 8.05 4.44 9.15
C ILE A 85 6.73 5.20 9.30
N ARG A 86 5.82 4.68 10.12
CA ARG A 86 4.51 5.31 10.30
C ARG A 86 4.57 6.68 10.95
N THR A 87 5.58 6.91 11.79
CA THR A 87 5.72 8.20 12.49
C THR A 87 6.62 9.18 11.77
N ASP A 88 7.21 8.78 10.66
CA ASP A 88 8.03 9.67 9.84
C ASP A 88 7.13 10.73 9.19
N PRO A 89 7.51 12.03 9.26
CA PRO A 89 6.73 13.06 8.59
C PRO A 89 6.53 12.79 7.10
N GLN A 90 7.46 12.12 6.47
CA GLN A 90 7.37 11.75 5.06
C GLN A 90 6.19 10.83 4.80
N PHE A 91 5.88 9.95 5.75
CA PHE A 91 4.72 9.06 5.62
C PHE A 91 3.41 9.84 5.68
N ALA A 92 3.30 10.79 6.61
CA ALA A 92 2.11 11.64 6.72
C ALA A 92 1.90 12.47 5.46
N GLU A 93 3.00 12.98 4.91
CA GLU A 93 2.97 13.76 3.68
C GLU A 93 2.49 12.90 2.50
N ALA A 94 3.02 11.69 2.39
CA ALA A 94 2.62 10.77 1.33
C ALA A 94 1.15 10.39 1.46
N ARG A 95 0.67 10.21 2.69
CA ARG A 95 -0.72 9.88 2.93
C ARG A 95 -1.64 11.00 2.47
N ALA A 96 -1.24 12.25 2.72
CA ALA A 96 -2.02 13.40 2.28
C ALA A 96 -2.05 13.49 0.76
N GLU A 97 -0.91 13.25 0.11
CA GLU A 97 -0.84 13.31 -1.34
C GLU A 97 -1.69 12.22 -2.00
N LEU A 98 -1.63 11.01 -1.45
CA LEU A 98 -2.40 9.91 -1.99
C LEU A 98 -3.91 10.15 -1.79
N GLY A 99 -4.28 10.67 -0.62
CA GLY A 99 -5.67 11.01 -0.34
C GLY A 99 -6.20 12.05 -1.31
N ALA A 100 -5.39 13.06 -1.62
CA ALA A 100 -5.77 14.10 -2.58
C ALA A 100 -5.96 13.53 -3.98
N ALA A 101 -5.11 12.60 -4.39
CA ALA A 101 -5.22 11.97 -5.70
C ALA A 101 -6.49 11.12 -5.80
N ILE A 102 -6.87 10.45 -4.71
CA ILE A 102 -8.10 9.65 -4.69
C ILE A 102 -9.31 10.56 -4.83
N LEU A 103 -9.33 11.69 -4.11
CA LEU A 103 -10.42 12.65 -4.22
C LEU A 103 -10.53 13.23 -5.63
N GLU A 104 -9.38 13.48 -6.25
CA GLU A 104 -9.34 14.01 -7.62
C GLU A 104 -10.00 13.05 -8.60
N GLY A 105 -9.86 11.74 -8.37
CA GLY A 105 -10.44 10.74 -9.25
C GLY A 105 -11.91 10.46 -9.01
N GLU A 106 -12.52 11.02 -7.96
CA GLU A 106 -13.91 10.75 -7.66
C GLU A 106 -14.82 11.59 -8.54
N PRO A 107 -15.99 11.03 -8.91
CA PRO A 107 -16.96 11.81 -9.69
C PRO A 107 -17.49 12.97 -8.87
N ALA A 108 -17.74 14.06 -9.54
CA ALA A 108 -18.22 15.30 -8.90
C ALA A 108 -19.64 15.13 -8.33
#